data_8771b094741f590a573db61ea6ad0b30
#
_entry.id   8771b094741f590a573db61ea6ad0b30
#
_cell.length_a   1.000
_cell.length_b   1.000
_cell.length_c   1.000
_cell.angle_alpha   90.00
_cell.angle_beta   90.00
_cell.angle_gamma   90.00
#
_symmetry.space_group_name_H-M   'P 1'
#
loop_
_entity.id
_entity.type
_entity.pdbx_description
1 polymer ?
#
loop_
_entity_poly.entity_id
_entity_poly.type
_entity_poly.pdbx_seq_one_letter_code
_entity_poly.pdbx_strand_id
1 'polypeptide(L)'
;LHFGPSHYNDLFRCEEPYFSKRGKGTAKEFVEAYKTNYAKTDGKGLICIPSGNHDMDRLARTLDTDEMRVAFAFLLTMPGAPFIYYGDEIGMRYVENLTSVEGGYGRTGSRSPMQWNKGLNAGFSSAKAEVLYVPLDSSKDRPDAESQSKDSTSLRSEVKGLISFRQKNPALQSRGEIEFLSSGYPLVYRRKGEGQSILAFINPKDETTEIKNVNGKIIYTVGYGA
;
A
#
# COMPACT_ATOMS: atom_id res chain seq x y z
N LEU A 1 -14.02 0.04 7.10
CA LEU A 1 -13.17 -0.37 5.98
C LEU A 1 -13.56 0.39 4.73
N HIS A 2 -12.57 0.89 3.96
CA HIS A 2 -12.79 1.72 2.79
C HIS A 2 -12.46 0.95 1.52
N PHE A 3 -13.37 0.13 1.05
CA PHE A 3 -13.27 -0.65 -0.18
C PHE A 3 -14.67 -0.84 -0.82
N GLY A 4 -14.76 -1.51 -1.95
CA GLY A 4 -15.99 -1.64 -2.71
C GLY A 4 -16.31 -0.35 -3.48
N PRO A 5 -17.53 0.19 -3.48
CA PRO A 5 -17.90 1.33 -4.31
C PRO A 5 -17.28 2.68 -3.90
N SER A 6 -16.23 2.66 -3.08
CA SER A 6 -15.46 3.83 -2.67
C SER A 6 -14.35 4.22 -3.64
N HIS A 7 -14.25 3.59 -4.79
CA HIS A 7 -13.19 3.76 -5.79
C HIS A 7 -11.78 3.45 -5.26
N TYR A 8 -11.69 2.71 -4.15
CA TYR A 8 -10.42 2.33 -3.57
C TYR A 8 -9.63 1.38 -4.49
N ASN A 9 -10.31 0.42 -5.13
CA ASN A 9 -9.67 -0.52 -6.04
C ASN A 9 -9.11 0.15 -7.28
N ASP A 10 -9.71 1.24 -7.75
CA ASP A 10 -9.27 1.99 -8.92
C ASP A 10 -7.88 2.61 -8.72
N LEU A 11 -7.47 2.79 -7.48
CA LEU A 11 -6.12 3.26 -7.16
C LEU A 11 -5.05 2.20 -7.40
N PHE A 12 -5.36 0.90 -7.20
CA PHE A 12 -4.33 -0.15 -7.12
C PHE A 12 -4.59 -1.35 -8.03
N ARG A 13 -5.84 -1.69 -8.39
CA ARG A 13 -6.24 -3.04 -8.86
C ARG A 13 -7.13 -3.05 -10.10
N CYS A 14 -7.16 -1.98 -10.87
CA CYS A 14 -7.76 -1.96 -12.20
C CYS A 14 -6.68 -2.16 -13.28
N GLU A 15 -7.06 -2.22 -14.54
CA GLU A 15 -6.14 -2.43 -15.66
C GLU A 15 -5.06 -1.34 -15.76
N GLU A 16 -5.42 -0.09 -15.49
CA GLU A 16 -4.50 1.05 -15.48
C GLU A 16 -4.66 1.84 -14.17
N PRO A 17 -4.21 1.27 -13.04
CA PRO A 17 -4.48 1.87 -11.73
C PRO A 17 -3.74 3.20 -11.55
N TYR A 18 -4.28 4.07 -10.71
CA TYR A 18 -3.67 5.36 -10.40
C TYR A 18 -2.20 5.23 -9.99
N PHE A 19 -1.86 4.21 -9.18
CA PHE A 19 -0.51 4.00 -8.67
C PHE A 19 0.46 3.32 -9.64
N SER A 20 0.02 2.95 -10.84
CA SER A 20 0.95 2.50 -11.88
C SER A 20 1.64 3.68 -12.56
N LYS A 21 2.92 3.53 -12.88
CA LYS A 21 3.69 4.47 -13.73
C LYS A 21 3.00 4.74 -15.08
N ARG A 22 2.27 3.75 -15.58
CA ARG A 22 1.49 3.80 -16.82
C ARG A 22 0.03 4.15 -16.60
N GLY A 23 -0.37 4.31 -15.33
CA GLY A 23 -1.76 4.52 -14.96
C GLY A 23 -2.37 5.72 -15.65
N LYS A 24 -3.60 5.55 -16.10
CA LYS A 24 -4.45 6.62 -16.67
C LYS A 24 -5.58 7.01 -15.74
N GLY A 25 -5.68 6.30 -14.62
CA GLY A 25 -6.70 6.52 -13.60
C GLY A 25 -6.59 7.89 -12.94
N THR A 26 -7.59 8.20 -12.14
CA THR A 26 -7.65 9.42 -11.33
C THR A 26 -7.93 9.04 -9.87
N ALA A 27 -7.42 9.83 -8.94
CA ALA A 27 -7.77 9.69 -7.53
C ALA A 27 -9.04 10.48 -7.16
N LYS A 28 -9.69 11.16 -8.11
CA LYS A 28 -10.81 12.07 -7.86
C LYS A 28 -11.97 11.38 -7.17
N GLU A 29 -12.45 10.30 -7.73
CA GLU A 29 -13.62 9.55 -7.22
C GLU A 29 -13.31 8.99 -5.81
N PHE A 30 -12.10 8.49 -5.60
CA PHE A 30 -11.65 8.07 -4.28
C PHE A 30 -11.66 9.24 -3.28
N VAL A 31 -11.09 10.39 -3.67
CA VAL A 31 -11.01 11.57 -2.80
C VAL A 31 -12.40 12.06 -2.40
N GLU A 32 -13.34 12.11 -3.34
CA GLU A 32 -14.73 12.53 -3.08
C GLU A 32 -15.45 11.56 -2.13
N ALA A 33 -15.34 10.25 -2.39
CA ALA A 33 -15.88 9.22 -1.54
C ALA A 33 -15.23 9.23 -0.14
N TYR A 34 -13.92 9.40 -0.08
CA TYR A 34 -13.18 9.49 1.18
C TYR A 34 -13.62 10.69 2.01
N LYS A 35 -13.68 11.90 1.43
CA LYS A 35 -14.16 13.12 2.12
C LYS A 35 -15.55 12.92 2.72
N THR A 36 -16.46 12.36 1.94
CA THR A 36 -17.82 12.06 2.38
C THR A 36 -17.85 11.11 3.58
N ASN A 37 -17.08 10.03 3.51
CA ASN A 37 -17.02 9.03 4.59
C ASN A 37 -16.26 9.55 5.81
N TYR A 38 -15.19 10.34 5.59
CA TYR A 38 -14.45 10.97 6.69
C TYR A 38 -15.31 11.93 7.49
N ALA A 39 -16.11 12.77 6.82
CA ALA A 39 -17.05 13.65 7.48
C ALA A 39 -18.08 12.89 8.32
N LYS A 40 -18.58 11.74 7.84
CA LYS A 40 -19.54 10.89 8.58
C LYS A 40 -18.96 10.26 9.85
N THR A 41 -17.63 10.18 9.99
CA THR A 41 -17.04 9.68 11.24
C THR A 41 -17.23 10.63 12.40
N ASP A 42 -17.44 11.92 12.12
CA ASP A 42 -17.69 12.98 13.12
C ASP A 42 -16.64 12.94 14.27
N GLY A 43 -15.40 12.60 13.95
CA GLY A 43 -14.34 12.40 14.94
C GLY A 43 -14.51 11.19 15.87
N LYS A 44 -15.60 10.43 15.78
CA LYS A 44 -15.92 9.29 16.66
C LYS A 44 -15.34 7.97 16.16
N GLY A 45 -14.99 7.88 14.87
CA GLY A 45 -14.41 6.69 14.25
C GLY A 45 -13.14 6.96 13.48
N LEU A 46 -12.50 5.89 13.00
CA LEU A 46 -11.35 5.93 12.11
C LEU A 46 -11.70 5.20 10.81
N ILE A 47 -11.29 5.78 9.68
CA ILE A 47 -11.33 5.06 8.42
C ILE A 47 -10.13 4.11 8.39
N CYS A 48 -10.38 2.85 8.01
CA CYS A 48 -9.33 1.88 7.73
C CYS A 48 -9.11 1.81 6.21
N ILE A 49 -7.89 2.02 5.78
CA ILE A 49 -7.47 1.81 4.39
C ILE A 49 -6.48 0.64 4.40
N PRO A 50 -6.87 -0.57 3.95
CA PRO A 50 -5.99 -1.72 3.92
C PRO A 50 -5.11 -1.72 2.66
N SER A 51 -3.90 -2.28 2.71
CA SER A 51 -3.13 -2.60 1.51
C SER A 51 -3.81 -3.70 0.69
N GLY A 52 -4.43 -4.64 1.36
CA GLY A 52 -5.16 -5.75 0.79
C GLY A 52 -5.91 -6.55 1.85
N ASN A 53 -6.51 -7.66 1.44
CA ASN A 53 -7.08 -8.68 2.32
C ASN A 53 -7.22 -10.02 1.56
N HIS A 54 -7.75 -11.04 2.22
CA HIS A 54 -7.92 -12.39 1.66
C HIS A 54 -8.96 -12.48 0.51
N ASP A 55 -9.73 -11.42 0.28
CA ASP A 55 -10.75 -11.33 -0.77
C ASP A 55 -10.38 -10.38 -1.91
N MET A 56 -9.17 -9.84 -1.89
CA MET A 56 -8.65 -8.92 -2.90
C MET A 56 -7.35 -9.46 -3.49
N ASP A 57 -7.06 -9.08 -4.72
CA ASP A 57 -5.75 -9.33 -5.32
C ASP A 57 -4.64 -8.65 -4.52
N ARG A 58 -3.46 -9.24 -4.52
CA ARG A 58 -2.29 -8.61 -3.92
C ARG A 58 -1.87 -7.37 -4.71
N LEU A 59 -1.27 -6.39 -4.05
CA LEU A 59 -0.73 -5.20 -4.71
C LEU A 59 0.25 -5.57 -5.83
N ALA A 60 1.12 -6.54 -5.59
CA ALA A 60 2.13 -7.00 -6.54
C ALA A 60 1.56 -7.74 -7.78
N ARG A 61 0.24 -7.86 -7.92
CA ARG A 61 -0.38 -8.36 -9.15
C ARG A 61 -0.43 -7.29 -10.24
N THR A 62 -0.55 -6.04 -9.87
CA THR A 62 -0.72 -4.88 -10.76
C THR A 62 0.40 -3.85 -10.64
N LEU A 63 1.07 -3.78 -9.51
CA LEU A 63 2.10 -2.80 -9.21
C LEU A 63 3.47 -3.47 -9.11
N ASP A 64 4.49 -2.82 -9.65
CA ASP A 64 5.88 -3.20 -9.41
C ASP A 64 6.35 -2.74 -8.01
N THR A 65 7.58 -3.09 -7.64
CA THR A 65 8.12 -2.78 -6.30
C THR A 65 8.17 -1.27 -6.03
N ASP A 66 8.48 -0.46 -7.02
CA ASP A 66 8.63 0.98 -6.83
C ASP A 66 7.27 1.67 -6.79
N GLU A 67 6.33 1.21 -7.60
CA GLU A 67 4.94 1.62 -7.54
C GLU A 67 4.32 1.29 -6.17
N MET A 68 4.66 0.10 -5.63
CA MET A 68 4.25 -0.27 -4.26
C MET A 68 4.85 0.64 -3.19
N ARG A 69 6.11 1.11 -3.34
CA ARG A 69 6.70 2.10 -2.41
C ARG A 69 5.86 3.36 -2.32
N VAL A 70 5.46 3.90 -3.47
CA VAL A 70 4.62 5.11 -3.55
C VAL A 70 3.22 4.82 -2.98
N ALA A 71 2.66 3.65 -3.26
CA ALA A 71 1.37 3.22 -2.70
C ALA A 71 1.42 3.13 -1.16
N PHE A 72 2.49 2.57 -0.58
CA PHE A 72 2.69 2.54 0.87
C PHE A 72 2.92 3.92 1.47
N ALA A 73 3.62 4.83 0.77
CA ALA A 73 3.73 6.21 1.21
C ALA A 73 2.36 6.88 1.34
N PHE A 74 1.48 6.69 0.37
CA PHE A 74 0.09 7.13 0.45
C PHE A 74 -0.64 6.47 1.64
N LEU A 75 -0.68 5.15 1.71
CA LEU A 75 -1.41 4.41 2.76
C LEU A 75 -0.98 4.83 4.17
N LEU A 76 0.33 5.02 4.38
CA LEU A 76 0.89 5.32 5.70
C LEU A 76 0.89 6.82 6.04
N THR A 77 0.61 7.70 5.10
CA THR A 77 0.44 9.13 5.37
C THR A 77 -1.02 9.59 5.42
N MET A 78 -1.97 8.75 5.00
CA MET A 78 -3.41 9.01 5.18
C MET A 78 -3.82 8.95 6.67
N PRO A 79 -4.86 9.70 7.10
CA PRO A 79 -5.39 9.56 8.45
C PRO A 79 -6.12 8.23 8.64
N GLY A 80 -6.46 7.91 9.87
CA GLY A 80 -7.15 6.67 10.23
C GLY A 80 -6.21 5.54 10.62
N ALA A 81 -6.65 4.30 10.44
CA ALA A 81 -5.93 3.10 10.80
C ALA A 81 -5.44 2.38 9.53
N PRO A 82 -4.16 2.46 9.17
CA PRO A 82 -3.62 1.68 8.08
C PRO A 82 -3.58 0.19 8.46
N PHE A 83 -4.01 -0.67 7.55
CA PHE A 83 -3.93 -2.12 7.69
C PHE A 83 -3.04 -2.66 6.58
N ILE A 84 -1.96 -3.31 6.95
CA ILE A 84 -1.08 -4.00 6.00
C ILE A 84 -1.48 -5.47 5.97
N TYR A 85 -1.92 -5.94 4.82
CA TYR A 85 -2.17 -7.37 4.63
C TYR A 85 -0.83 -8.09 4.55
N TYR A 86 -0.69 -9.19 5.30
CA TYR A 86 0.58 -9.91 5.43
C TYR A 86 1.18 -10.22 4.06
N GLY A 87 2.47 -9.96 3.93
CA GLY A 87 3.24 -10.21 2.71
C GLY A 87 3.18 -9.08 1.67
N ASP A 88 2.22 -8.14 1.75
CA ASP A 88 2.25 -6.98 0.85
C ASP A 88 3.48 -6.11 1.13
N GLU A 89 3.93 -6.04 2.40
CA GLU A 89 5.13 -5.30 2.82
C GLU A 89 6.44 -5.85 2.26
N ILE A 90 6.44 -7.08 1.76
CA ILE A 90 7.57 -7.69 1.06
C ILE A 90 7.31 -7.90 -0.44
N GLY A 91 6.15 -7.46 -0.94
CA GLY A 91 5.76 -7.63 -2.33
C GLY A 91 5.42 -9.07 -2.70
N MET A 92 4.78 -9.84 -1.80
CA MET A 92 4.29 -11.18 -2.13
C MET A 92 3.36 -11.13 -3.31
N ARG A 93 3.61 -12.04 -4.28
CA ARG A 93 2.82 -12.13 -5.51
C ARG A 93 1.52 -12.88 -5.29
N TYR A 94 0.55 -12.57 -6.10
CA TYR A 94 -0.62 -13.42 -6.30
C TYR A 94 -0.20 -14.72 -6.99
N VAL A 95 -0.64 -15.87 -6.49
CA VAL A 95 -0.34 -17.16 -7.10
C VAL A 95 -1.47 -17.54 -8.05
N GLU A 96 -1.16 -17.57 -9.35
CA GLU A 96 -2.15 -17.81 -10.40
C GLU A 96 -2.58 -19.28 -10.49
N ASN A 97 -3.75 -19.52 -11.08
CA ASN A 97 -4.26 -20.83 -11.45
C ASN A 97 -4.42 -21.85 -10.30
N LEU A 98 -4.60 -21.38 -9.08
CA LEU A 98 -4.88 -22.26 -7.95
C LEU A 98 -6.31 -22.77 -7.98
N THR A 99 -6.47 -24.04 -7.60
CA THR A 99 -7.79 -24.60 -7.31
C THR A 99 -8.44 -23.82 -6.18
N SER A 100 -9.73 -23.51 -6.34
CA SER A 100 -10.49 -22.82 -5.30
C SER A 100 -10.52 -23.63 -4.01
N VAL A 101 -10.21 -22.96 -2.90
CA VAL A 101 -10.29 -23.53 -1.55
C VAL A 101 -11.28 -22.71 -0.75
N GLU A 102 -12.21 -23.36 -0.06
CA GLU A 102 -13.25 -22.71 0.76
C GLU A 102 -13.96 -21.52 0.08
N GLY A 103 -14.38 -21.69 -1.17
CA GLY A 103 -15.03 -20.64 -1.93
C GLY A 103 -14.13 -19.45 -2.26
N GLY A 104 -12.81 -19.62 -2.23
CA GLY A 104 -11.84 -18.57 -2.59
C GLY A 104 -11.91 -18.18 -4.06
N TYR A 105 -12.29 -19.14 -4.94
CA TYR A 105 -12.35 -18.94 -6.38
C TYR A 105 -11.09 -18.23 -6.90
N GLY A 106 -11.23 -17.21 -7.72
CA GLY A 106 -10.12 -16.38 -8.21
C GLY A 106 -9.37 -15.56 -7.15
N ARG A 107 -9.73 -15.68 -5.86
CA ARG A 107 -9.05 -15.00 -4.74
C ARG A 107 -8.12 -15.93 -3.97
N THR A 108 -8.13 -17.23 -4.23
CA THR A 108 -7.30 -18.23 -3.53
C THR A 108 -5.82 -17.87 -3.57
N GLY A 109 -5.33 -17.32 -4.68
CA GLY A 109 -3.94 -16.93 -4.85
C GLY A 109 -3.44 -15.81 -3.94
N SER A 110 -4.36 -15.04 -3.36
CA SER A 110 -4.01 -14.01 -2.35
C SER A 110 -3.74 -14.59 -0.96
N ARG A 111 -4.09 -15.88 -0.74
CA ARG A 111 -4.07 -16.56 0.56
C ARG A 111 -2.86 -17.48 0.73
N SER A 112 -1.86 -17.41 -0.17
CA SER A 112 -0.64 -18.19 -0.09
C SER A 112 0.08 -17.95 1.24
N PRO A 113 0.77 -18.97 1.80
CA PRO A 113 1.51 -18.83 3.06
C PRO A 113 2.55 -17.73 3.03
N MET A 114 2.77 -17.08 4.19
CA MET A 114 3.81 -16.06 4.34
C MET A 114 5.19 -16.60 3.98
N GLN A 115 5.96 -15.81 3.25
CA GLN A 115 7.32 -16.13 2.80
C GLN A 115 8.35 -15.52 3.75
N TRP A 116 8.73 -16.29 4.80
CA TRP A 116 9.65 -15.82 5.83
C TRP A 116 11.11 -15.86 5.38
N ASN A 117 11.51 -16.94 4.67
CA ASN A 117 12.89 -17.16 4.23
C ASN A 117 12.94 -18.09 3.00
N LYS A 118 14.15 -18.48 2.57
CA LYS A 118 14.37 -19.38 1.42
C LYS A 118 14.35 -20.88 1.77
N GLY A 119 14.11 -21.25 3.02
CA GLY A 119 14.07 -22.62 3.49
C GLY A 119 12.82 -23.38 3.08
N LEU A 120 12.65 -24.58 3.69
CA LEU A 120 11.49 -25.44 3.47
C LEU A 120 10.21 -24.65 3.68
N ASN A 121 9.28 -24.77 2.74
CA ASN A 121 8.00 -24.05 2.73
C ASN A 121 8.12 -22.56 3.06
N ALA A 122 9.20 -21.94 2.60
CA ALA A 122 9.52 -20.54 2.90
C ALA A 122 9.56 -20.21 4.41
N GLY A 123 9.92 -21.18 5.25
CA GLY A 123 9.90 -21.03 6.71
C GLY A 123 8.50 -20.97 7.35
N PHE A 124 7.44 -21.20 6.57
CA PHE A 124 6.07 -21.17 7.07
C PHE A 124 5.69 -22.43 7.84
N SER A 125 6.11 -23.59 7.37
CA SER A 125 5.72 -24.89 7.95
C SER A 125 6.82 -25.93 7.76
N SER A 126 6.96 -26.86 8.71
CA SER A 126 7.81 -28.04 8.60
C SER A 126 7.09 -29.24 7.94
N ALA A 127 5.82 -29.10 7.58
CA ALA A 127 5.06 -30.16 6.91
C ALA A 127 5.60 -30.41 5.48
N LYS A 128 5.18 -31.52 4.87
CA LYS A 128 5.45 -31.76 3.45
C LYS A 128 4.72 -30.69 2.62
N ALA A 129 5.34 -30.23 1.53
CA ALA A 129 4.77 -29.17 0.69
C ALA A 129 3.39 -29.55 0.11
N GLU A 130 3.18 -30.83 -0.18
CA GLU A 130 1.94 -31.37 -0.78
C GLU A 130 0.73 -31.31 0.16
N VAL A 131 0.96 -31.15 1.48
CA VAL A 131 -0.13 -31.05 2.47
C VAL A 131 -0.39 -29.61 2.92
N LEU A 132 0.27 -28.63 2.32
CA LEU A 132 -0.07 -27.24 2.58
C LEU A 132 -1.47 -26.92 2.04
N TYR A 133 -2.26 -26.24 2.85
CA TYR A 133 -3.65 -25.90 2.52
C TYR A 133 -3.77 -25.03 1.27
N VAL A 134 -2.87 -24.07 1.10
CA VAL A 134 -2.66 -23.30 -0.12
C VAL A 134 -1.19 -23.38 -0.46
N PRO A 135 -0.81 -23.67 -1.72
CA PRO A 135 0.59 -23.76 -2.10
C PRO A 135 1.28 -22.38 -2.06
N LEU A 136 2.60 -22.44 -1.94
CA LEU A 136 3.50 -21.28 -2.03
C LEU A 136 3.68 -20.83 -3.48
N ASP A 137 4.12 -19.58 -3.64
CA ASP A 137 4.77 -19.14 -4.88
C ASP A 137 6.01 -19.99 -5.14
N SER A 138 5.99 -20.74 -6.24
CA SER A 138 7.07 -21.66 -6.63
C SER A 138 8.23 -20.98 -7.35
N SER A 139 8.14 -19.67 -7.62
CA SER A 139 9.16 -18.95 -8.35
C SER A 139 10.46 -18.87 -7.55
N LYS A 140 11.59 -18.99 -8.26
CA LYS A 140 12.94 -18.95 -7.65
C LYS A 140 13.27 -17.60 -7.04
N ASP A 141 12.70 -16.54 -7.59
CA ASP A 141 12.88 -15.14 -7.21
C ASP A 141 11.77 -14.61 -6.30
N ARG A 142 10.97 -15.52 -5.70
CA ARG A 142 9.93 -15.10 -4.77
C ARG A 142 10.51 -14.25 -3.64
N PRO A 143 9.85 -13.16 -3.26
CA PRO A 143 10.31 -12.31 -2.17
C PRO A 143 10.23 -13.05 -0.83
N ASP A 144 11.13 -12.74 0.10
CA ASP A 144 11.08 -13.26 1.46
C ASP A 144 11.49 -12.20 2.49
N ALA A 145 10.93 -12.32 3.70
CA ALA A 145 11.11 -11.35 4.77
C ALA A 145 12.55 -11.31 5.29
N GLU A 146 13.23 -12.47 5.36
CA GLU A 146 14.60 -12.54 5.87
C GLU A 146 15.60 -11.83 4.95
N SER A 147 15.56 -12.11 3.65
CA SER A 147 16.42 -11.44 2.67
C SER A 147 16.20 -9.93 2.68
N GLN A 148 14.94 -9.50 2.68
CA GLN A 148 14.61 -8.07 2.69
C GLN A 148 14.94 -7.39 4.03
N SER A 149 14.99 -8.12 5.13
CA SER A 149 15.42 -7.54 6.42
C SER A 149 16.89 -7.15 6.46
N LYS A 150 17.70 -7.76 5.59
CA LYS A 150 19.14 -7.53 5.46
C LYS A 150 19.47 -6.48 4.40
N ASP A 151 18.49 -6.05 3.61
CA ASP A 151 18.62 -5.07 2.55
C ASP A 151 17.92 -3.77 2.92
N SER A 152 18.70 -2.72 3.18
CA SER A 152 18.19 -1.39 3.53
C SER A 152 17.39 -0.72 2.42
N THR A 153 17.54 -1.19 1.18
CA THR A 153 16.85 -0.65 0.00
C THR A 153 15.58 -1.45 -0.36
N SER A 154 15.28 -2.51 0.38
CA SER A 154 14.12 -3.36 0.12
C SER A 154 12.78 -2.65 0.38
N LEU A 155 11.71 -3.16 -0.24
CA LEU A 155 10.33 -2.69 0.03
C LEU A 155 9.99 -2.77 1.53
N ARG A 156 10.37 -3.87 2.19
CA ARG A 156 10.16 -4.06 3.62
C ARG A 156 10.85 -2.98 4.46
N SER A 157 12.07 -2.63 4.12
CA SER A 157 12.83 -1.58 4.81
C SER A 157 12.19 -0.22 4.61
N GLU A 158 11.69 0.09 3.41
CA GLU A 158 10.94 1.31 3.12
C GLU A 158 9.64 1.37 3.92
N VAL A 159 8.83 0.31 3.91
CA VAL A 159 7.58 0.25 4.69
C VAL A 159 7.87 0.44 6.19
N LYS A 160 8.91 -0.18 6.72
CA LYS A 160 9.35 0.03 8.10
C LYS A 160 9.74 1.49 8.37
N GLY A 161 10.45 2.12 7.43
CA GLY A 161 10.81 3.53 7.48
C GLY A 161 9.57 4.45 7.53
N LEU A 162 8.61 4.20 6.66
CA LEU A 162 7.34 4.93 6.58
C LEU A 162 6.50 4.78 7.86
N ILE A 163 6.45 3.58 8.45
CA ILE A 163 5.79 3.35 9.74
C ILE A 163 6.45 4.19 10.84
N SER A 164 7.79 4.16 10.91
CA SER A 164 8.55 4.97 11.87
C SER A 164 8.35 6.46 11.63
N PHE A 165 8.33 6.89 10.37
CA PHE A 165 8.07 8.28 9.99
C PHE A 165 6.67 8.71 10.45
N ARG A 166 5.63 7.90 10.18
CA ARG A 166 4.28 8.15 10.68
C ARG A 166 4.22 8.30 12.20
N GLN A 167 4.87 7.38 12.93
CA GLN A 167 4.86 7.38 14.40
C GLN A 167 5.52 8.61 15.00
N LYS A 168 6.55 9.15 14.36
CA LYS A 168 7.31 10.32 14.83
C LYS A 168 6.69 11.67 14.47
N ASN A 169 5.68 11.69 13.62
CA ASN A 169 5.08 12.93 13.11
C ASN A 169 3.63 13.08 13.58
N PRO A 170 3.33 14.01 14.50
CA PRO A 170 1.99 14.25 15.00
C PRO A 170 0.95 14.49 13.90
N ALA A 171 1.31 15.24 12.85
CA ALA A 171 0.41 15.50 11.72
C ALA A 171 -0.03 14.22 11.00
N LEU A 172 0.75 13.12 11.06
CA LEU A 172 0.44 11.85 10.40
C LEU A 172 -0.33 10.87 11.28
N GLN A 173 -0.59 11.22 12.55
CA GLN A 173 -1.34 10.35 13.44
C GLN A 173 -2.78 10.10 12.96
N SER A 174 -3.40 9.08 13.53
CA SER A 174 -4.72 8.57 13.07
C SER A 174 -5.82 9.62 13.04
N ARG A 175 -5.81 10.58 13.97
CA ARG A 175 -6.79 11.66 14.09
C ARG A 175 -6.30 13.00 13.55
N GLY A 176 -5.12 13.06 12.93
CA GLY A 176 -4.63 14.26 12.25
C GLY A 176 -5.58 14.65 11.10
N GLU A 177 -5.77 15.94 10.93
CA GLU A 177 -6.61 16.49 9.87
C GLU A 177 -6.05 16.19 8.49
N ILE A 178 -6.91 16.15 7.49
CA ILE A 178 -6.54 16.04 6.09
C ILE A 178 -7.29 17.08 5.25
N GLU A 179 -6.54 17.71 4.34
CA GLU A 179 -7.06 18.63 3.33
C GLU A 179 -6.49 18.21 1.97
N PHE A 180 -7.35 17.77 1.05
CA PHE A 180 -6.93 17.44 -0.31
C PHE A 180 -6.84 18.71 -1.15
N LEU A 181 -5.69 18.93 -1.77
CA LEU A 181 -5.37 20.11 -2.59
C LEU A 181 -5.40 19.80 -4.09
N SER A 182 -5.08 18.55 -4.47
CA SER A 182 -5.18 18.02 -5.84
C SER A 182 -5.55 16.56 -5.79
N SER A 183 -6.34 16.10 -6.75
CA SER A 183 -6.68 14.68 -6.95
C SER A 183 -6.18 14.13 -8.29
N GLY A 184 -5.31 14.87 -8.97
CA GLY A 184 -4.69 14.47 -10.23
C GLY A 184 -3.32 13.80 -10.05
N TYR A 185 -2.42 14.06 -10.98
CA TYR A 185 -1.00 13.73 -10.93
C TYR A 185 -0.18 15.01 -10.78
N PRO A 186 0.37 15.27 -9.59
CA PRO A 186 0.31 14.46 -8.36
C PRO A 186 -1.02 14.59 -7.59
N LEU A 187 -1.34 13.56 -6.80
CA LEU A 187 -2.26 13.68 -5.69
C LEU A 187 -1.56 14.49 -4.58
N VAL A 188 -2.15 15.59 -4.17
CA VAL A 188 -1.58 16.46 -3.14
C VAL A 188 -2.54 16.64 -2.00
N TYR A 189 -2.08 16.42 -0.78
CA TYR A 189 -2.85 16.68 0.42
C TYR A 189 -1.99 17.20 1.55
N ARG A 190 -2.62 17.96 2.43
CA ARG A 190 -2.03 18.46 3.66
C ARG A 190 -2.54 17.68 4.85
N ARG A 191 -1.61 17.27 5.72
CA ARG A 191 -1.90 16.70 7.03
C ARG A 191 -1.55 17.69 8.11
N LYS A 192 -2.39 17.82 9.14
CA LYS A 192 -2.16 18.71 10.29
C LYS A 192 -2.39 17.97 11.61
N GLY A 193 -1.58 18.28 12.62
CA GLY A 193 -1.73 17.78 13.98
C GLY A 193 -0.67 18.35 14.91
N GLU A 194 -1.07 18.72 16.11
CA GLU A 194 -0.20 19.20 17.21
C GLU A 194 0.83 20.27 16.76
N GLY A 195 0.37 21.27 16.02
CA GLY A 195 1.24 22.35 15.54
C GLY A 195 2.12 22.02 14.33
N GLN A 196 2.07 20.79 13.83
CA GLN A 196 2.80 20.35 12.64
C GLN A 196 1.88 20.35 11.41
N SER A 197 2.43 20.74 10.25
CA SER A 197 1.79 20.64 8.95
C SER A 197 2.74 19.95 7.97
N ILE A 198 2.26 18.89 7.31
CA ILE A 198 3.00 18.13 6.32
C ILE A 198 2.21 18.13 5.01
N LEU A 199 2.87 18.49 3.91
CA LEU A 199 2.36 18.31 2.55
C LEU A 199 2.89 17.00 1.98
N ALA A 200 1.99 16.18 1.50
CA ALA A 200 2.32 14.96 0.76
C ALA A 200 2.06 15.20 -0.73
N PHE A 201 3.06 14.90 -1.53
CA PHE A 201 3.00 14.90 -2.99
C PHE A 201 3.18 13.47 -3.47
N ILE A 202 2.13 12.88 -4.02
CA ILE A 202 2.11 11.49 -4.46
C ILE A 202 2.03 11.49 -5.98
N ASN A 203 3.16 11.26 -6.63
CA ASN A 203 3.25 11.14 -8.08
C ASN A 203 3.76 9.75 -8.48
N PRO A 204 2.89 8.81 -8.82
CA PRO A 204 3.30 7.49 -9.28
C PRO A 204 3.76 7.47 -10.75
N LYS A 205 3.55 8.56 -11.50
CA LYS A 205 3.95 8.65 -12.90
C LYS A 205 5.47 8.67 -13.06
N ASP A 206 5.94 8.07 -14.14
CA ASP A 206 7.34 8.18 -14.59
C ASP A 206 7.57 9.50 -15.35
N GLU A 207 7.06 10.58 -14.79
CA GLU A 207 7.15 11.93 -15.34
C GLU A 207 7.43 12.92 -14.21
N THR A 208 8.38 13.81 -14.45
CA THR A 208 8.68 14.89 -13.48
C THR A 208 7.59 15.93 -13.50
N THR A 209 7.11 16.30 -12.32
CA THR A 209 6.15 17.40 -12.16
C THR A 209 6.75 18.49 -11.27
N GLU A 210 6.79 19.72 -11.78
CA GLU A 210 7.23 20.87 -11.01
C GLU A 210 6.06 21.42 -10.18
N ILE A 211 6.29 21.64 -8.89
CA ILE A 211 5.33 22.26 -7.98
C ILE A 211 5.91 23.58 -7.50
N LYS A 212 5.24 24.68 -7.87
CA LYS A 212 5.68 26.05 -7.54
C LYS A 212 5.05 26.56 -6.24
N ASN A 213 5.71 27.54 -5.62
CA ASN A 213 5.21 28.26 -4.44
C ASN A 213 4.98 27.38 -3.21
N VAL A 214 5.82 26.35 -3.04
CA VAL A 214 5.82 25.52 -1.83
C VAL A 214 6.93 26.02 -0.90
N ASN A 215 6.54 26.48 0.27
CA ASN A 215 7.47 26.83 1.34
C ASN A 215 7.54 25.69 2.34
N GLY A 216 8.73 25.12 2.53
CA GLY A 216 8.90 24.04 3.48
C GLY A 216 10.23 23.32 3.34
N LYS A 217 10.45 22.36 4.22
CA LYS A 217 11.60 21.48 4.23
C LYS A 217 11.16 20.09 3.77
N ILE A 218 11.89 19.46 2.86
CA ILE A 218 11.70 18.05 2.55
C ILE A 218 12.12 17.22 3.77
N ILE A 219 11.24 16.39 4.27
CA ILE A 219 11.45 15.59 5.48
C ILE A 219 11.39 14.07 5.21
N TYR A 220 10.88 13.66 4.06
CA TYR A 220 10.87 12.28 3.60
C TYR A 220 10.70 12.23 2.08
N THR A 221 11.37 11.29 1.44
CA THR A 221 11.25 11.00 0.01
C THR A 221 11.12 9.51 -0.22
N VAL A 222 10.35 9.13 -1.23
CA VAL A 222 10.12 7.74 -1.64
C VAL A 222 10.17 7.64 -3.16
N GLY A 223 10.80 6.59 -3.67
CA GLY A 223 10.83 6.32 -5.10
C GLY A 223 12.06 6.90 -5.81
N TYR A 224 11.95 7.09 -7.13
CA TYR A 224 13.05 7.56 -7.96
C TYR A 224 13.25 9.05 -7.87
N GLY A 225 14.51 9.44 -7.79
CA GLY A 225 14.95 10.80 -8.01
C GLY A 225 14.55 11.76 -6.89
N ALA A 226 15.29 11.68 -5.82
CA ALA A 226 15.45 12.83 -4.93
C ALA A 226 16.58 13.68 -5.45
#